data_d7d8f21f6a6631455c176f3faf5ae263
#
_entry.id   d7d8f21f6a6631455c176f3faf5ae263
#
_cell.length_a   1.000
_cell.length_b   1.000
_cell.length_c   1.000
_cell.angle_alpha   90.00
_cell.angle_beta   90.00
_cell.angle_gamma   90.00
#
_symmetry.space_group_name_H-M   'P 1'
#
loop_
_entity.id
_entity.type
_entity.pdbx_description
1 polymer ?
#
loop_
_entity_poly.entity_id
_entity_poly.type
_entity_poly.pdbx_seq_one_letter_code
_entity_poly.pdbx_strand_id
1 'polypeptide(L)'
;MTEPSADSRTVVVEREFLHPPEKIWRALTQPHLIEEWLMKNDFKPALGHRFNLRGEWGGVLDCEVLAIEPNRTLSYTWNFAHDDAAFDLRSIVTFTLTPSGTGTLLRMEQTGFRPDQRQAFGGAKAGWQQFITKLEQLLTRQD
;
A
#
# COMPACT_ATOMS: atom_id res chain seq x y z
N MET A 1 17.00 24.71 -11.85
CA MET A 1 15.67 24.23 -11.55
C MET A 1 15.76 23.10 -10.51
N THR A 2 14.90 23.16 -9.56
CA THR A 2 14.92 22.17 -8.49
C THR A 2 13.89 21.09 -8.76
N GLU A 3 14.31 19.86 -8.67
CA GLU A 3 13.40 18.74 -8.74
C GLU A 3 12.66 18.62 -7.42
N PRO A 4 11.33 18.73 -7.40
CA PRO A 4 10.61 18.55 -6.15
C PRO A 4 10.90 17.19 -5.54
N SER A 5 11.10 16.18 -6.37
CA SER A 5 11.39 14.84 -5.90
C SER A 5 12.79 14.69 -5.33
N ALA A 6 13.65 15.71 -5.46
CA ALA A 6 14.99 15.65 -4.90
C ALA A 6 14.94 15.58 -3.38
N ASP A 7 13.91 16.16 -2.76
CA ASP A 7 13.79 16.22 -1.32
C ASP A 7 12.90 15.11 -0.76
N SER A 8 12.28 14.33 -1.62
CA SER A 8 11.41 13.25 -1.18
C SER A 8 11.58 12.05 -2.09
N ARG A 9 11.28 10.90 -1.55
CA ARG A 9 11.31 9.66 -2.30
C ARG A 9 9.91 9.08 -2.34
N THR A 10 9.52 8.61 -3.52
CA THR A 10 8.22 7.96 -3.72
C THR A 10 8.46 6.58 -4.29
N VAL A 11 7.86 5.58 -3.64
CA VAL A 11 7.86 4.23 -4.18
C VAL A 11 6.63 4.09 -5.06
N VAL A 12 6.82 3.64 -6.30
CA VAL A 12 5.72 3.39 -7.23
C VAL A 12 5.85 1.99 -7.77
N VAL A 13 4.75 1.23 -7.70
CA VAL A 13 4.67 -0.10 -8.31
C VAL A 13 3.41 -0.12 -9.14
N GLU A 14 3.55 -0.49 -10.42
CA GLU A 14 2.41 -0.66 -11.31
C GLU A 14 2.39 -2.07 -11.83
N ARG A 15 1.20 -2.65 -11.92
CA ARG A 15 1.06 -4.00 -12.47
C ARG A 15 -0.32 -4.16 -13.07
N GLU A 16 -0.37 -4.80 -14.23
CA GLU A 16 -1.64 -5.14 -14.85
C GLU A 16 -2.09 -6.51 -14.37
N PHE A 17 -3.36 -6.58 -13.99
CA PHE A 17 -3.98 -7.82 -13.58
C PHE A 17 -5.08 -8.18 -14.56
N LEU A 18 -5.23 -9.46 -14.86
CA LEU A 18 -6.31 -9.94 -15.71
C LEU A 18 -7.57 -10.21 -14.87
N HIS A 19 -7.94 -9.24 -14.06
CA HIS A 19 -9.07 -9.32 -13.15
C HIS A 19 -9.81 -7.99 -13.14
N PRO A 20 -11.12 -8.00 -12.91
CA PRO A 20 -11.88 -6.74 -12.87
C PRO A 20 -11.56 -5.93 -11.61
N PRO A 21 -11.76 -4.60 -11.66
CA PRO A 21 -11.46 -3.76 -10.51
C PRO A 21 -12.17 -4.19 -9.22
N GLU A 22 -13.40 -4.67 -9.32
CA GLU A 22 -14.17 -5.08 -8.15
C GLU A 22 -13.47 -6.21 -7.39
N LYS A 23 -12.87 -7.13 -8.12
CA LYS A 23 -12.17 -8.26 -7.49
C LYS A 23 -10.94 -7.78 -6.74
N ILE A 24 -10.18 -6.88 -7.36
CA ILE A 24 -8.99 -6.31 -6.73
C ILE A 24 -9.41 -5.48 -5.52
N TRP A 25 -10.49 -4.71 -5.67
CA TRP A 25 -10.99 -3.87 -4.59
C TRP A 25 -11.32 -4.70 -3.34
N ARG A 26 -11.93 -5.85 -3.51
CA ARG A 26 -12.23 -6.72 -2.37
C ARG A 26 -10.93 -7.13 -1.65
N ALA A 27 -9.89 -7.45 -2.40
CA ALA A 27 -8.62 -7.83 -1.81
C ALA A 27 -7.96 -6.67 -1.08
N LEU A 28 -8.24 -5.43 -1.49
CA LEU A 28 -7.69 -4.24 -0.84
C LEU A 28 -8.48 -3.82 0.40
N THR A 29 -9.73 -4.26 0.55
CA THR A 29 -10.62 -3.70 1.55
C THR A 29 -11.24 -4.71 2.51
N GLN A 30 -11.14 -6.00 2.25
CA GLN A 30 -11.67 -7.01 3.18
C GLN A 30 -10.54 -7.53 4.07
N PRO A 31 -10.68 -7.40 5.42
CA PRO A 31 -9.58 -7.71 6.32
C PRO A 31 -8.98 -9.10 6.14
N HIS A 32 -9.81 -10.12 5.95
CA HIS A 32 -9.29 -11.48 5.79
C HIS A 32 -8.49 -11.64 4.49
N LEU A 33 -8.81 -10.87 3.45
CA LEU A 33 -8.05 -10.90 2.21
C LEU A 33 -6.77 -10.07 2.33
N ILE A 34 -6.85 -8.91 3.00
CA ILE A 34 -5.66 -8.08 3.23
C ILE A 34 -4.60 -8.89 3.99
N GLU A 35 -5.03 -9.70 4.94
CA GLU A 35 -4.08 -10.52 5.71
C GLU A 35 -3.34 -11.52 4.83
N GLU A 36 -3.96 -11.97 3.74
CA GLU A 36 -3.37 -12.97 2.88
C GLU A 36 -2.21 -12.45 2.03
N TRP A 37 -2.25 -11.16 1.67
CA TRP A 37 -1.22 -10.61 0.80
C TRP A 37 -0.40 -9.51 1.45
N LEU A 38 -0.89 -8.90 2.51
CA LEU A 38 -0.24 -7.78 3.14
C LEU A 38 0.14 -8.06 4.58
N MET A 39 -0.79 -7.93 5.52
CA MET A 39 -0.53 -8.10 6.95
C MET A 39 -1.82 -8.32 7.70
N LYS A 40 -1.70 -8.82 8.92
CA LYS A 40 -2.84 -8.86 9.85
C LYS A 40 -3.30 -7.44 10.11
N ASN A 41 -4.61 -7.25 10.25
CA ASN A 41 -5.17 -5.91 10.29
C ASN A 41 -6.54 -5.88 10.91
N ASP A 42 -6.99 -4.65 11.22
CA ASP A 42 -8.36 -4.38 11.64
C ASP A 42 -8.97 -3.29 10.76
N PHE A 43 -8.70 -3.38 9.47
CA PHE A 43 -9.16 -2.41 8.46
C PHE A 43 -10.69 -2.39 8.35
N LYS A 44 -11.24 -1.21 8.11
CA LYS A 44 -12.63 -1.01 7.70
C LYS A 44 -12.66 0.01 6.58
N PRO A 45 -13.50 -0.19 5.55
CA PRO A 45 -13.56 0.73 4.42
C PRO A 45 -14.40 1.96 4.74
N ALA A 46 -13.91 2.75 5.68
CA ALA A 46 -14.59 3.95 6.12
C ALA A 46 -13.60 5.09 6.24
N LEU A 47 -13.95 6.24 5.68
CA LEU A 47 -13.11 7.43 5.74
C LEU A 47 -12.83 7.79 7.19
N GLY A 48 -11.56 8.07 7.49
CA GLY A 48 -11.15 8.43 8.85
C GLY A 48 -10.96 7.27 9.80
N HIS A 49 -11.28 6.05 9.38
CA HIS A 49 -11.09 4.88 10.25
C HIS A 49 -9.60 4.67 10.53
N ARG A 50 -9.27 4.51 11.79
CA ARG A 50 -7.91 4.21 12.21
C ARG A 50 -7.76 2.71 12.43
N PHE A 51 -6.65 2.18 11.93
CA PHE A 51 -6.40 0.75 12.01
C PHE A 51 -4.91 0.49 12.10
N ASN A 52 -4.56 -0.75 12.39
CA ASN A 52 -3.16 -1.17 12.44
C ASN A 52 -2.90 -2.27 11.44
N LEU A 53 -1.69 -2.25 10.88
CA LEU A 53 -1.15 -3.37 10.13
C LEU A 53 -0.05 -3.97 11.00
N ARG A 54 -0.12 -5.28 11.20
CA ARG A 54 0.82 -5.98 12.08
C ARG A 54 1.62 -6.99 11.28
N GLY A 55 2.92 -6.74 11.18
CA GLY A 55 3.82 -7.59 10.41
C GLY A 55 4.33 -8.77 11.22
N GLU A 56 4.73 -9.82 10.50
CA GLU A 56 5.32 -11.00 11.14
C GLU A 56 6.64 -10.67 11.83
N TRP A 57 7.29 -9.61 11.39
CA TRP A 57 8.54 -9.12 11.99
C TRP A 57 8.32 -8.45 13.35
N GLY A 58 7.07 -8.39 13.80
CA GLY A 58 6.74 -7.84 15.11
C GLY A 58 6.41 -6.36 15.14
N GLY A 59 6.53 -5.67 13.99
CA GLY A 59 6.23 -4.25 13.95
C GLY A 59 4.76 -3.97 13.73
N VAL A 60 4.34 -2.77 14.15
CA VAL A 60 2.96 -2.31 14.02
C VAL A 60 2.98 -0.99 13.28
N LEU A 61 2.15 -0.92 12.23
CA LEU A 61 1.98 0.31 11.47
C LEU A 61 0.68 0.96 11.88
N ASP A 62 0.72 2.27 12.10
CA ASP A 62 -0.45 3.06 12.42
C ASP A 62 -0.99 3.68 11.14
N CYS A 63 -2.26 3.46 10.89
CA CYS A 63 -2.88 3.86 9.62
C CYS A 63 -4.20 4.57 9.86
N GLU A 64 -4.55 5.46 8.94
CA GLU A 64 -5.84 6.12 8.92
C GLU A 64 -6.29 6.27 7.47
N VAL A 65 -7.54 5.90 7.19
CA VAL A 65 -8.08 5.99 5.83
C VAL A 65 -8.29 7.46 5.46
N LEU A 66 -7.62 7.90 4.40
CA LEU A 66 -7.65 9.29 3.95
C LEU A 66 -8.58 9.49 2.77
N ALA A 67 -8.71 8.50 1.90
CA ALA A 67 -9.56 8.61 0.72
C ALA A 67 -10.06 7.22 0.37
N ILE A 68 -11.32 7.15 -0.05
CA ILE A 68 -11.90 5.89 -0.45
C ILE A 68 -12.97 6.15 -1.53
N GLU A 69 -12.69 5.65 -2.73
CA GLU A 69 -13.63 5.67 -3.85
C GLU A 69 -13.74 4.23 -4.33
N PRO A 70 -14.87 3.58 -4.10
CA PRO A 70 -15.01 2.15 -4.42
C PRO A 70 -14.56 1.82 -5.84
N ASN A 71 -13.76 0.76 -5.94
CA ASN A 71 -13.25 0.23 -7.19
C ASN A 71 -12.29 1.17 -7.93
N ARG A 72 -11.84 2.25 -7.30
CA ARG A 72 -10.96 3.22 -7.96
C ARG A 72 -9.77 3.66 -7.12
N THR A 73 -10.00 4.14 -5.90
CA THR A 73 -8.93 4.76 -5.12
C THR A 73 -9.07 4.41 -3.66
N LEU A 74 -7.96 4.01 -3.05
CA LEU A 74 -7.86 3.80 -1.61
C LEU A 74 -6.54 4.41 -1.15
N SER A 75 -6.61 5.30 -0.17
CA SER A 75 -5.42 5.93 0.38
C SER A 75 -5.49 5.91 1.89
N TYR A 76 -4.36 5.58 2.54
CA TYR A 76 -4.27 5.64 3.99
C TYR A 76 -2.84 5.94 4.42
N THR A 77 -2.70 6.43 5.65
CA THR A 77 -1.39 6.68 6.21
C THR A 77 -0.72 5.34 6.53
N TRP A 78 0.62 5.36 6.48
CA TRP A 78 1.43 4.17 6.73
C TRP A 78 2.59 4.65 7.57
N ASN A 79 2.37 4.64 8.89
CA ASN A 79 3.30 5.24 9.82
C ASN A 79 3.92 4.19 10.72
N PHE A 80 5.23 4.24 10.83
CA PHE A 80 5.98 3.36 11.73
C PHE A 80 6.74 4.24 12.72
N ALA A 81 6.35 4.19 13.98
CA ALA A 81 7.00 4.98 15.01
C ALA A 81 8.29 4.30 15.46
N HIS A 82 9.37 5.05 15.51
CA HIS A 82 10.66 4.52 15.92
C HIS A 82 11.48 5.63 16.56
N ASP A 83 12.28 5.27 17.56
CA ASP A 83 13.10 6.25 18.27
C ASP A 83 14.20 6.80 17.37
N ASP A 84 14.72 5.97 16.46
CA ASP A 84 15.73 6.41 15.50
C ASP A 84 15.03 7.05 14.32
N ALA A 85 15.36 8.32 14.04
CA ALA A 85 14.71 9.08 12.96
C ALA A 85 14.89 8.40 11.60
N ALA A 86 15.97 7.64 11.41
CA ALA A 86 16.20 6.95 10.14
C ALA A 86 15.11 5.90 9.85
N PHE A 87 14.45 5.41 10.90
CA PHE A 87 13.43 4.38 10.78
C PHE A 87 12.03 4.86 11.17
N ASP A 88 11.90 6.09 11.69
CA ASP A 88 10.60 6.66 12.01
C ASP A 88 9.96 7.14 10.70
N LEU A 89 8.98 6.39 10.25
CA LEU A 89 8.38 6.63 8.94
C LEU A 89 6.99 7.25 9.08
N ARG A 90 6.77 8.32 8.36
CA ARG A 90 5.46 8.97 8.20
C ARG A 90 5.18 9.03 6.72
N SER A 91 4.25 8.21 6.26
CA SER A 91 4.04 8.09 4.83
C SER A 91 2.56 7.87 4.51
N ILE A 92 2.26 7.99 3.22
CA ILE A 92 0.91 7.77 2.71
C ILE A 92 1.01 6.76 1.57
N VAL A 93 0.15 5.75 1.62
CA VAL A 93 0.03 4.74 0.57
C VAL A 93 -1.27 5.00 -0.18
N THR A 94 -1.18 5.00 -1.50
CA THR A 94 -2.35 5.19 -2.36
C THR A 94 -2.40 4.09 -3.41
N PHE A 95 -3.54 3.42 -3.49
CA PHE A 95 -3.82 2.44 -4.54
C PHE A 95 -4.81 3.05 -5.52
N THR A 96 -4.50 2.97 -6.81
CA THR A 96 -5.38 3.46 -7.87
C THR A 96 -5.64 2.32 -8.84
N LEU A 97 -6.92 2.08 -9.14
CA LEU A 97 -7.33 1.04 -10.08
C LEU A 97 -7.87 1.72 -11.34
N THR A 98 -7.30 1.36 -12.48
CA THR A 98 -7.72 1.91 -13.77
C THR A 98 -8.06 0.75 -14.70
N PRO A 99 -9.29 0.70 -15.25
CA PRO A 99 -9.62 -0.35 -16.21
C PRO A 99 -8.64 -0.34 -17.38
N SER A 100 -8.20 -1.51 -17.79
CA SER A 100 -7.20 -1.66 -18.84
C SER A 100 -7.55 -2.92 -19.65
N GLY A 101 -8.10 -2.73 -20.85
CA GLY A 101 -8.57 -3.86 -21.64
C GLY A 101 -9.63 -4.63 -20.89
N THR A 102 -9.40 -5.93 -20.71
CA THR A 102 -10.33 -6.79 -19.96
C THR A 102 -9.93 -6.89 -18.48
N GLY A 103 -8.87 -6.19 -18.09
CA GLY A 103 -8.37 -6.24 -16.72
C GLY A 103 -8.26 -4.89 -16.09
N THR A 104 -7.29 -4.76 -15.20
CA THR A 104 -7.10 -3.55 -14.40
C THR A 104 -5.64 -3.25 -14.23
N LEU A 105 -5.27 -1.98 -14.39
CA LEU A 105 -3.94 -1.51 -13.98
C LEU A 105 -4.02 -1.07 -12.54
N LEU A 106 -3.22 -1.68 -11.69
CA LEU A 106 -3.06 -1.27 -10.30
C LEU A 106 -1.80 -0.42 -10.19
N ARG A 107 -1.94 0.76 -9.61
CA ARG A 107 -0.80 1.61 -9.27
C ARG A 107 -0.80 1.83 -7.78
N MET A 108 0.32 1.50 -7.14
CA MET A 108 0.54 1.78 -5.72
C MET A 108 1.61 2.85 -5.62
N GLU A 109 1.36 3.87 -4.78
CA GLU A 109 2.35 4.90 -4.48
C GLU A 109 2.50 5.01 -2.98
N GLN A 110 3.75 5.08 -2.51
CA GLN A 110 4.03 5.39 -1.12
C GLN A 110 4.92 6.62 -1.09
N THR A 111 4.41 7.71 -0.50
CA THR A 111 5.11 8.99 -0.44
C THR A 111 5.45 9.32 1.01
N GLY A 112 6.48 10.15 1.19
CA GLY A 112 6.83 10.65 2.52
C GLY A 112 8.22 10.21 3.00
N PHE A 113 8.94 9.43 2.23
CA PHE A 113 10.31 9.06 2.61
C PHE A 113 11.21 10.27 2.53
N ARG A 114 11.99 10.50 3.60
CA ARG A 114 12.96 11.57 3.61
C ARG A 114 14.26 11.13 2.96
N PRO A 115 15.08 12.07 2.47
CA PRO A 115 16.36 11.71 1.83
C PRO A 115 17.30 10.90 2.73
N ASP A 116 17.20 11.06 4.03
CA ASP A 116 18.06 10.34 4.99
C ASP A 116 17.51 8.96 5.35
N GLN A 117 16.41 8.53 4.73
CA GLN A 117 15.78 7.24 5.01
C GLN A 117 16.04 6.24 3.88
N ARG A 118 17.28 6.12 3.47
CA ARG A 118 17.66 5.28 2.34
C ARG A 118 17.30 3.81 2.53
N GLN A 119 17.53 3.28 3.73
CA GLN A 119 17.24 1.87 4.01
C GLN A 119 15.75 1.62 4.02
N ALA A 120 14.99 2.53 4.63
CA ALA A 120 13.54 2.39 4.65
C ALA A 120 12.97 2.45 3.24
N PHE A 121 13.48 3.37 2.41
CA PHE A 121 13.04 3.51 1.03
C PHE A 121 13.34 2.26 0.21
N GLY A 122 14.57 1.77 0.30
CA GLY A 122 14.97 0.56 -0.43
C GLY A 122 14.21 -0.67 0.02
N GLY A 123 14.00 -0.80 1.33
CA GLY A 123 13.21 -1.90 1.87
C GLY A 123 11.77 -1.85 1.41
N ALA A 124 11.19 -0.66 1.34
CA ALA A 124 9.82 -0.51 0.85
C ALA A 124 9.71 -0.90 -0.62
N LYS A 125 10.68 -0.49 -1.44
CA LYS A 125 10.66 -0.88 -2.86
C LYS A 125 10.64 -2.39 -3.01
N ALA A 126 11.52 -3.09 -2.29
CA ALA A 126 11.58 -4.55 -2.36
C ALA A 126 10.33 -5.18 -1.76
N GLY A 127 9.87 -4.65 -0.63
CA GLY A 127 8.70 -5.19 0.05
C GLY A 127 7.43 -5.06 -0.77
N TRP A 128 7.22 -3.93 -1.42
CA TRP A 128 6.03 -3.75 -2.24
C TRP A 128 6.00 -4.66 -3.44
N GLN A 129 7.15 -4.96 -4.06
CA GLN A 129 7.19 -5.94 -5.13
C GLN A 129 6.70 -7.29 -4.65
N GLN A 130 7.12 -7.70 -3.44
CA GLN A 130 6.68 -8.95 -2.85
C GLN A 130 5.19 -8.95 -2.51
N PHE A 131 4.71 -7.86 -1.90
CA PHE A 131 3.30 -7.73 -1.56
C PHE A 131 2.41 -7.80 -2.80
N ILE A 132 2.76 -7.07 -3.84
CA ILE A 132 1.96 -7.05 -5.06
C ILE A 132 1.97 -8.42 -5.75
N THR A 133 3.10 -9.13 -5.69
CA THR A 133 3.16 -10.49 -6.21
C THR A 133 2.24 -11.42 -5.43
N LYS A 134 2.19 -11.29 -4.11
CA LYS A 134 1.27 -12.07 -3.28
C LYS A 134 -0.19 -11.73 -3.59
N LEU A 135 -0.46 -10.44 -3.84
CA LEU A 135 -1.79 -10.02 -4.25
C LEU A 135 -2.20 -10.70 -5.54
N GLU A 136 -1.31 -10.71 -6.51
CA GLU A 136 -1.58 -11.37 -7.80
C GLU A 136 -1.88 -12.86 -7.61
N GLN A 137 -1.10 -13.52 -6.76
CA GLN A 137 -1.32 -14.94 -6.46
C GLN A 137 -2.67 -15.16 -5.78
N LEU A 138 -3.03 -14.27 -4.86
CA LEU A 138 -4.33 -14.34 -4.18
C LEU A 138 -5.47 -14.23 -5.19
N LEU A 139 -5.39 -13.26 -6.09
CA LEU A 139 -6.43 -13.04 -7.09
C LEU A 139 -6.59 -14.25 -8.01
N THR A 140 -5.50 -14.94 -8.31
CA THR A 140 -5.54 -16.13 -9.15
C THR A 140 -6.26 -17.27 -8.45
N ARG A 141 -6.14 -17.37 -7.12
CA ARG A 141 -6.80 -18.42 -6.32
C ARG A 141 -8.26 -18.10 -6.02
N GLN A 142 -8.62 -16.81 -6.01
CA GLN A 142 -9.97 -16.35 -5.66
C GLN A 142 -10.84 -16.29 -6.92
N ASP A 143 -11.96 -16.91 -6.90
CA ASP A 143 -12.91 -16.85 -8.01
C ASP A 143 -14.15 -16.06 -7.68
#